data_0eca32dc04f3fc59f621ab7674c27403
#
_entry.id   0eca32dc04f3fc59f621ab7674c27403
#
_cell.length_a   1.000
_cell.length_b   1.000
_cell.length_c   1.000
_cell.angle_alpha   90.00
_cell.angle_beta   90.00
_cell.angle_gamma   90.00
#
_symmetry.space_group_name_H-M   'P 1'
#
loop_
_entity.id
_entity.type
_entity.pdbx_description
1 polymer ?
#
loop_
_entity_poly.entity_id
_entity_poly.type
_entity_poly.pdbx_seq_one_letter_code
_entity_poly.pdbx_strand_id
1 'polypeptide(L)'
;MKTYEDFVRIRGWAHQRNLVSGSTTDKQFLKLIEEVGELAAGLARKDDVKIMDGIGDAVVVLTILAEQLGFSIEACIEMAYDEIKDRKGRMIDGVFVKEADL
;
A
#
# COMPACT_ATOMS: atom_id res chain seq x y z
N MET A 1 9.36 -4.04 16.80
CA MET A 1 8.35 -3.15 16.24
C MET A 1 7.23 -3.95 15.60
N LYS A 2 5.99 -3.58 15.86
CA LYS A 2 4.83 -4.38 15.45
C LYS A 2 4.53 -4.37 13.95
N THR A 3 5.05 -3.39 13.21
CA THR A 3 4.72 -3.19 11.80
C THR A 3 5.10 -4.40 10.93
N TYR A 4 6.30 -4.94 11.08
CA TYR A 4 6.70 -6.13 10.34
C TYR A 4 5.94 -7.37 10.79
N GLU A 5 5.61 -7.46 12.06
CA GLU A 5 4.78 -8.53 12.58
C GLU A 5 3.38 -8.50 11.97
N ASP A 6 2.83 -7.31 11.75
CA ASP A 6 1.53 -7.17 11.11
C ASP A 6 1.56 -7.63 9.66
N PHE A 7 2.63 -7.36 8.92
CA PHE A 7 2.77 -7.89 7.56
C PHE A 7 2.81 -9.42 7.54
N VAL A 8 3.50 -10.02 8.49
CA VAL A 8 3.52 -11.49 8.63
C VAL A 8 2.11 -12.03 8.92
N ARG A 9 1.38 -11.37 9.82
CA ARG A 9 0.00 -11.74 10.14
C ARG A 9 -0.93 -11.61 8.95
N ILE A 10 -0.81 -10.55 8.18
CA ILE A 10 -1.62 -10.33 6.97
C ILE A 10 -1.36 -11.45 5.97
N ARG A 11 -0.10 -11.80 5.70
CA ARG A 11 0.23 -12.90 4.80
C ARG A 11 -0.35 -14.22 5.27
N GLY A 12 -0.20 -14.55 6.55
CA GLY A 12 -0.76 -15.75 7.13
C GLY A 12 -2.27 -15.81 7.01
N TRP A 13 -2.92 -14.71 7.32
CA TRP A 13 -4.38 -14.57 7.18
C TRP A 13 -4.82 -14.78 5.73
N ALA A 14 -4.10 -14.19 4.78
CA ALA A 14 -4.42 -14.30 3.36
C ALA A 14 -4.25 -15.73 2.84
N HIS A 15 -3.18 -16.43 3.23
CA HIS A 15 -2.97 -17.83 2.86
C HIS A 15 -4.04 -18.73 3.44
N GLN A 16 -4.41 -18.53 4.70
CA GLN A 16 -5.44 -19.32 5.37
C GLN A 16 -6.81 -19.19 4.67
N ARG A 17 -7.08 -18.05 4.05
CA ARG A 17 -8.34 -17.79 3.35
C ARG A 17 -8.25 -17.98 1.85
N ASN A 18 -7.15 -18.53 1.38
CA ASN A 18 -6.90 -18.81 -0.04
C ASN A 18 -6.97 -17.56 -0.92
N LEU A 19 -6.56 -16.41 -0.39
CA LEU A 19 -6.55 -15.16 -1.14
C LEU A 19 -5.33 -15.02 -2.04
N VAL A 20 -4.26 -15.78 -1.77
CA VAL A 20 -3.04 -15.72 -2.56
C VAL A 20 -3.17 -16.58 -3.82
N SER A 21 -3.34 -17.89 -3.68
CA SER A 21 -3.42 -18.81 -4.83
C SER A 21 -4.82 -18.90 -5.42
N GLY A 22 -5.86 -18.62 -4.64
CA GLY A 22 -7.25 -18.69 -5.07
C GLY A 22 -7.78 -17.40 -5.70
N SER A 23 -7.00 -16.33 -5.70
CA SER A 23 -7.33 -15.07 -6.36
C SER A 23 -6.33 -14.81 -7.49
N THR A 24 -6.48 -13.69 -8.18
CA THR A 24 -5.55 -13.28 -9.24
C THR A 24 -5.02 -11.88 -8.95
N THR A 25 -3.89 -11.54 -9.56
CA THR A 25 -3.33 -10.20 -9.43
C THR A 25 -4.28 -9.13 -9.96
N ASP A 26 -4.98 -9.42 -11.04
CA ASP A 26 -5.98 -8.50 -11.61
C ASP A 26 -7.11 -8.23 -10.62
N LYS A 27 -7.63 -9.26 -9.96
CA LYS A 27 -8.69 -9.09 -8.96
C LYS A 27 -8.21 -8.35 -7.73
N GLN A 28 -6.99 -8.60 -7.28
CA GLN A 28 -6.41 -7.85 -6.17
C GLN A 28 -6.17 -6.38 -6.55
N PHE A 29 -5.77 -6.11 -7.78
CA PHE A 29 -5.62 -4.73 -8.23
C PHE A 29 -6.97 -4.00 -8.28
N LEU A 30 -8.02 -4.64 -8.74
CA LEU A 30 -9.38 -4.07 -8.70
C LEU A 30 -9.81 -3.79 -7.26
N LYS A 31 -9.48 -4.69 -6.33
CA LYS A 31 -9.76 -4.49 -4.91
C LYS A 31 -9.02 -3.26 -4.37
N LEU A 32 -7.78 -3.05 -4.79
CA LEU A 32 -7.02 -1.87 -4.41
C LEU A 32 -7.73 -0.59 -4.87
N ILE A 33 -8.22 -0.57 -6.11
CA ILE A 33 -8.95 0.60 -6.64
C ILE A 33 -10.22 0.87 -5.82
N GLU A 34 -10.94 -0.17 -5.40
CA GLU A 34 -12.09 -0.02 -4.50
C GLU A 34 -11.68 0.64 -3.18
N GLU A 35 -10.60 0.16 -2.56
CA GLU A 35 -10.13 0.70 -1.29
C GLU A 35 -9.67 2.16 -1.43
N VAL A 36 -9.03 2.51 -2.54
CA VAL A 36 -8.65 3.90 -2.83
C VAL A 36 -9.90 4.78 -2.97
N GLY A 37 -10.94 4.27 -3.62
CA GLY A 37 -12.22 4.99 -3.73
C GLY A 37 -12.88 5.22 -2.38
N GLU A 38 -12.89 4.22 -1.51
CA GLU A 38 -13.43 4.34 -0.14
C GLU A 38 -12.63 5.34 0.69
N LEU A 39 -11.30 5.32 0.55
CA LEU A 39 -10.42 6.29 1.19
C LEU A 39 -10.75 7.71 0.72
N ALA A 40 -10.95 7.90 -0.59
CA ALA A 40 -11.33 9.20 -1.15
C ALA A 40 -12.66 9.70 -0.56
N ALA A 41 -13.65 8.81 -0.42
CA ALA A 41 -14.92 9.14 0.20
C ALA A 41 -14.75 9.53 1.68
N GLY A 42 -13.90 8.81 2.41
CA GLY A 42 -13.58 9.13 3.81
C GLY A 42 -12.95 10.52 3.95
N LEU A 43 -12.00 10.83 3.06
CA LEU A 43 -11.34 12.14 3.04
C LEU A 43 -12.34 13.26 2.74
N ALA A 44 -13.24 13.06 1.76
CA ALA A 44 -14.24 14.05 1.39
C ALA A 44 -15.21 14.34 2.55
N ARG A 45 -15.51 13.33 3.35
CA ARG A 45 -16.44 13.45 4.50
C ARG A 45 -15.73 13.78 5.81
N LYS A 46 -14.42 13.85 5.81
CA LYS A 46 -13.61 14.08 7.02
C LYS A 46 -13.91 13.04 8.10
N ASP A 47 -14.08 11.79 7.69
CA ASP A 47 -14.36 10.66 8.58
C ASP A 47 -13.04 9.96 8.92
N ASP A 48 -12.48 10.26 10.08
CA ASP A 48 -11.15 9.78 10.48
C ASP A 48 -11.08 8.26 10.57
N VAL A 49 -12.13 7.61 11.07
CA VAL A 49 -12.16 6.14 11.16
C VAL A 49 -12.10 5.52 9.79
N LYS A 50 -12.88 6.05 8.85
CA LYS A 50 -12.91 5.56 7.47
C LYS A 50 -11.61 5.81 6.73
N ILE A 51 -10.97 6.96 6.99
CA ILE A 51 -9.65 7.29 6.42
C ILE A 51 -8.60 6.30 6.92
N MET A 52 -8.53 6.09 8.22
CA MET A 52 -7.56 5.17 8.84
C MET A 52 -7.74 3.75 8.32
N ASP A 53 -8.98 3.27 8.30
CA ASP A 53 -9.33 1.95 7.80
C ASP A 53 -8.97 1.80 6.32
N GLY A 54 -9.27 2.81 5.51
CA GLY A 54 -8.97 2.81 4.08
C GLY A 54 -7.48 2.75 3.77
N ILE A 55 -6.66 3.49 4.51
CA ILE A 55 -5.20 3.42 4.36
C ILE A 55 -4.70 2.01 4.70
N GLY A 56 -5.18 1.45 5.81
CA GLY A 56 -4.80 0.10 6.24
C GLY A 56 -5.25 -0.95 5.22
N ASP A 57 -6.48 -0.87 4.74
CA ASP A 57 -7.03 -1.81 3.76
C ASP A 57 -6.23 -1.79 2.45
N ALA A 58 -5.79 -0.62 2.01
CA ALA A 58 -4.94 -0.51 0.83
C ALA A 58 -3.60 -1.24 1.03
N VAL A 59 -3.01 -1.11 2.21
CA VAL A 59 -1.76 -1.81 2.55
C VAL A 59 -1.98 -3.32 2.60
N VAL A 60 -3.11 -3.78 3.13
CA VAL A 60 -3.47 -5.22 3.15
C VAL A 60 -3.53 -5.77 1.73
N VAL A 61 -4.22 -5.09 0.82
CA VAL A 61 -4.33 -5.54 -0.57
C VAL A 61 -2.96 -5.56 -1.26
N LEU A 62 -2.15 -4.53 -1.05
CA LEU A 62 -0.79 -4.48 -1.62
C LEU A 62 0.09 -5.61 -1.08
N THR A 63 -0.07 -5.97 0.18
CA THR A 63 0.67 -7.08 0.79
C THR A 63 0.29 -8.41 0.13
N ILE A 64 -0.99 -8.63 -0.12
CA ILE A 64 -1.48 -9.83 -0.80
C ILE A 64 -0.99 -9.87 -2.25
N LEU A 65 -1.05 -8.75 -2.96
CA LEU A 65 -0.59 -8.65 -4.34
C LEU A 65 0.91 -8.99 -4.45
N ALA A 66 1.73 -8.44 -3.55
CA ALA A 66 3.16 -8.76 -3.52
C ALA A 66 3.40 -10.25 -3.32
N GLU A 67 2.64 -10.87 -2.41
CA GLU A 67 2.74 -12.30 -2.13
C GLU A 67 2.37 -13.15 -3.36
N GLN A 68 1.31 -12.76 -4.08
CA GLN A 68 0.90 -13.44 -5.31
C GLN A 68 2.01 -13.44 -6.37
N LEU A 69 2.79 -12.35 -6.41
CA LEU A 69 3.86 -12.18 -7.38
C LEU A 69 5.20 -12.79 -6.93
N GLY A 70 5.24 -13.38 -5.74
CA GLY A 70 6.46 -13.98 -5.20
C GLY A 70 7.40 -12.95 -4.59
N PHE A 71 6.93 -11.72 -4.34
CA PHE A 71 7.69 -10.69 -3.63
C PHE A 71 7.27 -10.66 -2.16
N SER A 72 8.00 -9.93 -1.34
CA SER A 72 7.51 -9.56 -0.03
C SER A 72 7.21 -8.06 -0.03
N ILE A 73 6.17 -7.66 0.70
CA ILE A 73 5.85 -6.24 0.84
C ILE A 73 7.01 -5.48 1.47
N GLU A 74 7.74 -6.12 2.38
CA GLU A 74 8.91 -5.53 3.04
C GLU A 74 10.00 -5.19 2.01
N ALA A 75 10.28 -6.11 1.08
CA ALA A 75 11.27 -5.87 0.02
C ALA A 75 10.84 -4.73 -0.90
N CYS A 76 9.55 -4.64 -1.21
CA CYS A 76 9.01 -3.54 -2.00
C CYS A 76 9.20 -2.19 -1.30
N ILE A 77 8.92 -2.14 0.00
CA ILE A 77 9.09 -0.94 0.82
C ILE A 77 10.57 -0.53 0.87
N GLU A 78 11.47 -1.49 1.11
CA GLU A 78 12.91 -1.22 1.14
C GLU A 78 13.40 -0.63 -0.17
N MET A 79 13.01 -1.23 -1.29
CA MET A 79 13.38 -0.74 -2.61
C MET A 79 12.90 0.69 -2.83
N ALA A 80 11.65 0.98 -2.48
CA ALA A 80 11.09 2.30 -2.62
C ALA A 80 11.80 3.33 -1.74
N TYR A 81 12.12 2.96 -0.50
CA TYR A 81 12.83 3.85 0.42
C TYR A 81 14.25 4.13 -0.04
N ASP A 82 14.96 3.10 -0.51
CA ASP A 82 16.32 3.27 -1.04
C ASP A 82 16.35 4.23 -2.22
N GLU A 83 15.27 4.26 -3.01
CA GLU A 83 15.14 5.17 -4.15
C GLU A 83 14.94 6.63 -3.72
N ILE A 84 14.21 6.87 -2.64
CA ILE A 84 13.83 8.23 -2.22
C ILE A 84 14.72 8.83 -1.14
N LYS A 85 15.41 8.02 -0.35
CA LYS A 85 16.09 8.49 0.88
C LYS A 85 17.13 9.58 0.62
N ASP A 86 17.80 9.56 -0.53
CA ASP A 86 18.81 10.54 -0.90
C ASP A 86 18.32 11.53 -1.97
N ARG A 87 17.03 11.49 -2.28
CA ARG A 87 16.42 12.32 -3.32
C ARG A 87 16.37 13.77 -2.86
N LYS A 88 16.92 14.67 -3.69
CA LYS A 88 16.89 16.11 -3.45
C LYS A 88 15.80 16.75 -4.31
N GLY A 89 15.25 17.84 -3.81
CA GLY A 89 14.21 18.57 -4.47
C GLY A 89 13.57 19.56 -3.52
N ARG A 90 12.42 20.10 -3.89
CA ARG A 90 11.68 21.02 -3.02
C ARG A 90 10.18 20.95 -3.29
N MET A 91 9.42 21.46 -2.35
CA MET A 91 7.98 21.57 -2.48
C MET A 91 7.62 22.76 -3.35
N ILE A 92 6.77 22.54 -4.35
CA ILE A 92 6.20 23.60 -5.18
C ILE A 92 4.69 23.33 -5.28
N ASP A 93 3.90 24.26 -4.78
CA ASP A 93 2.42 24.17 -4.80
C ASP A 93 1.91 22.84 -4.22
N GLY A 94 2.51 22.41 -3.10
CA GLY A 94 2.08 21.19 -2.42
C GLY A 94 2.60 19.88 -3.01
N VAL A 95 3.46 19.96 -4.04
CA VAL A 95 4.03 18.79 -4.70
C VAL A 95 5.55 18.82 -4.58
N PHE A 96 6.15 17.67 -4.23
CA PHE A 96 7.61 17.55 -4.21
C PHE A 96 8.12 17.43 -5.63
N VAL A 97 8.98 18.37 -6.03
CA VAL A 97 9.61 18.38 -7.37
C VAL A 97 11.07 17.99 -7.21
N LYS A 98 11.48 16.94 -7.91
CA LYS A 98 12.86 16.45 -7.87
C LYS A 98 13.81 17.50 -8.42
N GLU A 99 15.02 17.55 -7.88
CA GLU A 99 16.05 18.51 -8.31
C GLU A 99 16.28 18.48 -9.83
N ALA A 100 16.25 17.29 -10.43
CA ALA A 100 16.43 17.12 -11.88
C ALA A 100 15.32 17.77 -12.72
N ASP A 101 14.15 17.98 -12.13
CA ASP A 101 12.97 18.55 -12.80
C ASP A 101 12.74 20.03 -12.48
N LEU A 102 13.67 20.66 -11.72
CA LEU A 102 13.59 22.08 -11.37
C LEU A 102 14.12 23.00 -12.48
#